data_161a73f936a23418603a1c648a0e26a9
#
_entry.id   161a73f936a23418603a1c648a0e26a9
#
_cell.length_a   1.000
_cell.length_b   1.000
_cell.length_c   1.000
_cell.angle_alpha   90.00
_cell.angle_beta   90.00
_cell.angle_gamma   90.00
#
_symmetry.space_group_name_H-M   'P 1'
#
loop_
_entity.id
_entity.type
_entity.pdbx_description
1 polymer ?
#
loop_
_entity_poly.entity_id
_entity_poly.type
_entity_poly.pdbx_seq_one_letter_code
_entity_poly.pdbx_strand_id
1 'polypeptide(L)'
;MQSNYLGITIDRTRDKNLSEQASELIKGYYLRGKEKSPQEAYARASVAYSNNDNELAQRLYDAVSTGCFMFSSPILSNAPFPGMDSHGLPISCFLSYVPDTLSGLIDHQSELAWLSVKGGGVGGHWGDVRPVSDKAPGPIPFLKVADSAMTAYKQGQTRKGSYAAYLDVSHPDIIEFLSIRMPTGGDVNRKCLNLHNAINIT
;
A
#
# COMPACT_ATOMS: atom_id res chain seq x y z
N MET A 1 21.22 23.07 -14.53
CA MET A 1 22.09 22.66 -15.66
C MET A 1 21.57 21.35 -16.18
N GLN A 2 21.15 21.35 -17.43
CA GLN A 2 20.64 20.13 -18.07
C GLN A 2 21.77 19.12 -18.34
N SER A 3 21.51 17.86 -18.16
CA SER A 3 22.47 16.78 -18.41
C SER A 3 21.75 15.49 -18.79
N ASN A 4 22.41 14.62 -19.54
CA ASN A 4 21.86 13.28 -19.79
C ASN A 4 22.00 12.41 -18.54
N TYR A 5 20.96 11.68 -18.20
CA TYR A 5 20.93 10.70 -17.12
C TYR A 5 19.99 9.55 -17.49
N LEU A 6 20.51 8.35 -17.51
CA LEU A 6 19.79 7.13 -17.89
C LEU A 6 19.09 7.20 -19.26
N GLY A 7 19.66 7.94 -20.22
CA GLY A 7 19.12 8.07 -21.58
C GLY A 7 18.13 9.22 -21.79
N ILE A 8 17.76 9.95 -20.74
CA ILE A 8 16.88 11.14 -20.82
C ILE A 8 17.61 12.40 -20.36
N THR A 9 17.06 13.56 -20.70
CA THR A 9 17.60 14.87 -20.28
C THR A 9 16.95 15.29 -18.96
N ILE A 10 17.77 15.53 -17.93
CA ILE A 10 17.31 16.00 -16.64
C ILE A 10 17.81 17.42 -16.33
N ASP A 11 17.07 18.15 -15.51
CA ASP A 11 17.48 19.47 -15.02
C ASP A 11 17.49 19.51 -13.48
N ARG A 12 18.67 19.37 -12.89
CA ARG A 12 18.87 19.38 -11.42
C ARG A 12 18.50 20.71 -10.77
N THR A 13 18.39 21.79 -11.56
CA THR A 13 17.97 23.09 -10.98
C THR A 13 16.51 23.08 -10.56
N ARG A 14 15.70 22.13 -11.06
CA ARG A 14 14.31 21.92 -10.64
C ARG A 14 14.17 21.44 -9.20
N ASP A 15 15.25 20.99 -8.53
CA ASP A 15 15.23 20.71 -7.08
C ASP A 15 14.78 21.93 -6.26
N LYS A 16 14.96 23.13 -6.77
CA LYS A 16 14.49 24.39 -6.14
C LYS A 16 12.96 24.50 -6.08
N ASN A 17 12.25 23.74 -6.91
CA ASN A 17 10.78 23.72 -6.92
C ASN A 17 10.20 22.89 -5.78
N LEU A 18 11.03 22.08 -5.11
CA LEU A 18 10.63 21.26 -3.97
C LEU A 18 10.73 22.09 -2.68
N SER A 19 9.79 21.90 -1.77
CA SER A 19 9.95 22.38 -0.41
C SER A 19 11.15 21.69 0.26
N GLU A 20 11.72 22.32 1.27
CA GLU A 20 12.83 21.74 2.04
C GLU A 20 12.46 20.36 2.60
N GLN A 21 11.27 20.23 3.19
CA GLN A 21 10.74 18.97 3.72
C GLN A 21 10.61 17.88 2.64
N ALA A 22 10.10 18.23 1.45
CA ALA A 22 9.98 17.27 0.34
C ALA A 22 11.35 16.83 -0.17
N SER A 23 12.30 17.77 -0.27
CA SER A 23 13.66 17.46 -0.69
C SER A 23 14.38 16.54 0.31
N GLU A 24 14.25 16.81 1.60
CA GLU A 24 14.81 15.97 2.68
C GLU A 24 14.18 14.58 2.69
N LEU A 25 12.86 14.49 2.54
CA LEU A 25 12.15 13.22 2.47
C LEU A 25 12.65 12.38 1.29
N ILE A 26 12.75 12.98 0.09
CA ILE A 26 13.22 12.25 -1.09
C ILE A 26 14.67 11.82 -0.91
N LYS A 27 15.53 12.67 -0.41
CA LYS A 27 16.94 12.35 -0.15
C LYS A 27 17.12 11.27 0.92
N GLY A 28 16.29 11.27 1.95
CA GLY A 28 16.38 10.30 3.05
C GLY A 28 15.85 8.92 2.71
N TYR A 29 14.84 8.80 1.82
CA TYR A 29 14.11 7.54 1.63
C TYR A 29 14.12 7.00 0.21
N TYR A 30 14.25 7.86 -0.82
CA TYR A 30 13.98 7.47 -2.20
C TYR A 30 15.19 7.45 -3.12
N LEU A 31 16.30 8.08 -2.74
CA LEU A 31 17.53 7.98 -3.50
C LEU A 31 18.11 6.56 -3.42
N ARG A 32 18.68 6.10 -4.52
CA ARG A 32 19.30 4.77 -4.64
C ARG A 32 20.70 4.86 -5.22
N GLY A 33 21.55 3.94 -4.82
CA GLY A 33 22.90 3.84 -5.36
C GLY A 33 23.71 5.12 -5.18
N LYS A 34 24.08 5.76 -6.28
CA LYS A 34 24.90 6.98 -6.32
C LYS A 34 24.08 8.26 -6.58
N GLU A 35 22.76 8.18 -6.53
CA GLU A 35 21.87 9.34 -6.71
C GLU A 35 22.12 10.40 -5.62
N LYS A 36 22.09 11.67 -6.01
CA LYS A 36 22.33 12.82 -5.13
C LYS A 36 21.21 13.85 -5.16
N SER A 37 20.35 13.79 -6.17
CA SER A 37 19.29 14.76 -6.44
C SER A 37 17.93 14.06 -6.59
N PRO A 38 16.84 14.65 -6.07
CA PRO A 38 15.48 14.23 -6.37
C PRO A 38 15.21 14.01 -7.86
N GLN A 39 15.81 14.85 -8.73
CA GLN A 39 15.65 14.72 -10.18
C GLN A 39 16.21 13.42 -10.74
N GLU A 40 17.25 12.86 -10.13
CA GLU A 40 17.83 11.58 -10.53
C GLU A 40 16.90 10.43 -10.16
N ALA A 41 16.24 10.48 -8.99
CA ALA A 41 15.24 9.50 -8.58
C ALA A 41 13.99 9.55 -9.48
N TYR A 42 13.55 10.76 -9.86
CA TYR A 42 12.45 10.93 -10.81
C TYR A 42 12.80 10.35 -12.18
N ALA A 43 14.02 10.61 -12.67
CA ALA A 43 14.49 10.06 -13.94
C ALA A 43 14.55 8.53 -13.91
N ARG A 44 15.10 7.95 -12.84
CA ARG A 44 15.16 6.49 -12.65
C ARG A 44 13.76 5.87 -12.70
N ALA A 45 12.80 6.43 -11.96
CA ALA A 45 11.42 5.93 -11.97
C ALA A 45 10.77 6.10 -13.36
N SER A 46 10.99 7.22 -14.04
CA SER A 46 10.45 7.45 -15.39
C SER A 46 10.99 6.44 -16.40
N VAL A 47 12.29 6.17 -16.37
CA VAL A 47 12.93 5.21 -17.28
C VAL A 47 12.52 3.77 -16.96
N ALA A 48 12.47 3.40 -15.68
CA ALA A 48 12.15 2.04 -15.26
C ALA A 48 10.76 1.58 -15.70
N TYR A 49 9.79 2.49 -15.73
CA TYR A 49 8.39 2.16 -16.02
C TYR A 49 7.88 2.69 -17.38
N SER A 50 8.78 3.11 -18.27
CA SER A 50 8.45 3.53 -19.63
C SER A 50 8.52 2.41 -20.67
N ASN A 51 8.79 1.17 -20.27
CA ASN A 51 8.91 0.02 -21.17
C ASN A 51 9.93 0.24 -22.33
N ASN A 52 11.08 0.82 -22.02
CA ASN A 52 12.14 1.19 -22.98
C ASN A 52 11.74 2.28 -24.00
N ASP A 53 10.64 3.00 -23.76
CA ASP A 53 10.24 4.15 -24.55
C ASP A 53 10.86 5.43 -23.94
N ASN A 54 11.94 5.92 -24.57
CA ASN A 54 12.65 7.11 -24.10
C ASN A 54 11.81 8.39 -24.24
N GLU A 55 10.89 8.47 -25.19
CA GLU A 55 10.01 9.62 -25.35
C GLU A 55 9.01 9.66 -24.18
N LEU A 56 8.39 8.53 -23.87
CA LEU A 56 7.52 8.39 -22.69
C LEU A 56 8.29 8.67 -21.40
N ALA A 57 9.50 8.14 -21.24
CA ALA A 57 10.35 8.40 -20.08
C ALA A 57 10.64 9.89 -19.91
N GLN A 58 10.98 10.59 -20.99
CA GLN A 58 11.22 12.04 -20.95
C GLN A 58 9.95 12.81 -20.57
N ARG A 59 8.81 12.48 -21.13
CA ARG A 59 7.52 13.11 -20.82
C ARG A 59 7.13 12.91 -19.35
N LEU A 60 7.29 11.68 -18.83
CA LEU A 60 7.05 11.37 -17.41
C LEU A 60 7.97 12.19 -16.49
N TYR A 61 9.27 12.22 -16.82
CA TYR A 61 10.22 13.03 -16.07
C TYR A 61 9.87 14.52 -16.10
N ASP A 62 9.58 15.07 -17.26
CA ASP A 62 9.26 16.49 -17.37
C ASP A 62 8.00 16.84 -16.55
N ALA A 63 6.98 16.01 -16.59
CA ALA A 63 5.76 16.23 -15.85
C ALA A 63 5.95 16.11 -14.33
N VAL A 64 6.66 15.08 -13.82
CA VAL A 64 6.90 14.93 -12.37
C VAL A 64 7.84 16.00 -11.84
N SER A 65 8.88 16.35 -12.60
CA SER A 65 9.89 17.34 -12.18
C SER A 65 9.37 18.78 -12.15
N THR A 66 8.28 19.04 -12.84
CA THR A 66 7.57 20.33 -12.82
C THR A 66 6.36 20.33 -11.87
N GLY A 67 6.06 19.21 -11.20
CA GLY A 67 5.00 19.12 -10.21
C GLY A 67 3.60 18.89 -10.80
N CYS A 68 3.50 18.47 -12.08
CA CYS A 68 2.20 18.13 -12.68
C CYS A 68 1.56 16.87 -12.06
N PHE A 69 2.39 15.95 -11.53
CA PHE A 69 1.95 14.80 -10.75
C PHE A 69 3.07 14.34 -9.80
N MET A 70 2.78 13.35 -8.95
CA MET A 70 3.76 12.70 -8.08
C MET A 70 3.76 11.19 -8.32
N PHE A 71 4.93 10.57 -8.38
CA PHE A 71 5.04 9.13 -8.30
C PHE A 71 4.60 8.63 -6.93
N SER A 72 3.89 7.50 -6.88
CA SER A 72 3.62 6.82 -5.62
C SER A 72 4.92 6.34 -4.97
N SER A 73 4.90 6.24 -3.64
CA SER A 73 6.08 5.77 -2.88
C SER A 73 6.65 4.46 -3.40
N PRO A 74 5.86 3.41 -3.72
CA PRO A 74 6.41 2.16 -4.25
C PRO A 74 7.09 2.33 -5.60
N ILE A 75 6.55 3.15 -6.49
CA ILE A 75 7.16 3.44 -7.80
C ILE A 75 8.53 4.08 -7.58
N LEU A 76 8.59 5.13 -6.77
CA LEU A 76 9.83 5.86 -6.56
C LEU A 76 10.88 5.05 -5.78
N SER A 77 10.42 4.24 -4.79
CA SER A 77 11.30 3.41 -3.97
C SER A 77 11.86 2.20 -4.71
N ASN A 78 11.02 1.54 -5.54
CA ASN A 78 11.33 0.22 -6.07
C ASN A 78 11.75 0.24 -7.54
N ALA A 79 11.73 1.41 -8.19
CA ALA A 79 12.21 1.54 -9.56
C ALA A 79 13.68 1.06 -9.67
N PRO A 80 13.96 0.07 -10.52
CA PRO A 80 15.32 -0.41 -10.75
C PRO A 80 16.13 0.56 -11.61
N PHE A 81 17.45 0.46 -11.54
CA PHE A 81 18.30 0.98 -12.59
C PHE A 81 18.22 0.09 -13.83
N PRO A 82 18.50 0.61 -15.03
CA PRO A 82 18.56 -0.22 -16.24
C PRO A 82 19.44 -1.46 -16.07
N GLY A 83 18.89 -2.63 -16.40
CA GLY A 83 19.56 -3.91 -16.27
C GLY A 83 19.65 -4.49 -14.85
N MET A 84 19.00 -3.87 -13.88
CA MET A 84 18.89 -4.40 -12.51
C MET A 84 17.47 -4.88 -12.21
N ASP A 85 17.36 -5.83 -11.29
CA ASP A 85 16.05 -6.26 -10.77
C ASP A 85 15.45 -5.22 -9.84
N SER A 86 14.11 -5.16 -9.82
CA SER A 86 13.37 -4.31 -8.89
C SER A 86 13.52 -4.81 -7.45
N HIS A 87 13.66 -3.89 -6.50
CA HIS A 87 13.70 -4.21 -5.06
C HIS A 87 12.34 -4.60 -4.49
N GLY A 88 11.26 -4.42 -5.23
CA GLY A 88 9.90 -4.72 -4.81
C GLY A 88 8.87 -4.38 -5.88
N LEU A 89 7.60 -4.51 -5.55
CA LEU A 89 6.50 -4.20 -6.47
C LEU A 89 6.32 -2.68 -6.61
N PRO A 90 5.89 -2.19 -7.79
CA PRO A 90 5.56 -0.77 -8.00
C PRO A 90 4.23 -0.35 -7.35
N ILE A 91 3.53 -1.29 -6.73
CA ILE A 91 2.27 -1.11 -6.03
C ILE A 91 2.39 -1.62 -4.60
N SER A 92 1.60 -1.06 -3.68
CA SER A 92 1.58 -1.48 -2.27
C SER A 92 0.17 -1.56 -1.69
N CYS A 93 -0.87 -1.48 -2.53
CA CYS A 93 -2.27 -1.55 -2.10
C CYS A 93 -2.97 -2.65 -2.89
N PHE A 94 -3.62 -3.55 -2.17
CA PHE A 94 -4.30 -4.71 -2.72
C PHE A 94 -5.71 -4.80 -2.15
N LEU A 95 -6.66 -5.19 -2.97
CA LEU A 95 -8.03 -5.47 -2.56
C LEU A 95 -8.31 -6.95 -2.77
N SER A 96 -8.95 -7.56 -1.79
CA SER A 96 -9.31 -8.97 -1.78
C SER A 96 -10.79 -9.14 -1.46
N TYR A 97 -11.41 -10.11 -2.10
CA TYR A 97 -12.77 -10.54 -1.81
C TYR A 97 -12.71 -11.75 -0.87
N VAL A 98 -13.62 -11.80 0.11
CA VAL A 98 -13.69 -12.87 1.09
C VAL A 98 -14.92 -13.72 0.83
N PRO A 99 -14.76 -14.92 0.23
CA PRO A 99 -15.89 -15.82 0.01
C PRO A 99 -16.46 -16.37 1.31
N ASP A 100 -17.77 -16.59 1.37
CA ASP A 100 -18.45 -17.21 2.52
C ASP A 100 -18.29 -18.73 2.54
N THR A 101 -17.04 -19.19 2.50
CA THR A 101 -16.67 -20.61 2.64
C THR A 101 -15.49 -20.74 3.58
N LEU A 102 -15.35 -21.87 4.27
CA LEU A 102 -14.23 -22.08 5.19
C LEU A 102 -12.88 -21.98 4.44
N SER A 103 -12.78 -22.57 3.25
CA SER A 103 -11.58 -22.46 2.41
C SER A 103 -11.30 -21.01 2.03
N GLY A 104 -12.31 -20.25 1.58
CA GLY A 104 -12.15 -18.84 1.22
C GLY A 104 -11.69 -17.95 2.38
N LEU A 105 -12.21 -18.20 3.58
CA LEU A 105 -11.79 -17.52 4.81
C LEU A 105 -10.32 -17.83 5.15
N ILE A 106 -9.89 -19.08 5.00
CA ILE A 106 -8.50 -19.51 5.25
C ILE A 106 -7.58 -18.95 4.16
N ASP A 107 -7.96 -19.06 2.90
CA ASP A 107 -7.19 -18.57 1.76
C ASP A 107 -6.96 -17.04 1.86
N HIS A 108 -8.00 -16.30 2.26
CA HIS A 108 -7.88 -14.87 2.51
C HIS A 108 -6.86 -14.55 3.61
N GLN A 109 -6.82 -15.30 4.72
CA GLN A 109 -5.82 -15.11 5.77
C GLN A 109 -4.40 -15.38 5.25
N SER A 110 -4.23 -16.40 4.42
CA SER A 110 -2.95 -16.72 3.79
C SER A 110 -2.52 -15.62 2.81
N GLU A 111 -3.41 -15.16 1.94
CA GLU A 111 -3.16 -14.06 1.01
C GLU A 111 -2.76 -12.77 1.75
N LEU A 112 -3.52 -12.42 2.79
CA LEU A 112 -3.23 -11.28 3.65
C LEU A 112 -1.82 -11.36 4.25
N ALA A 113 -1.42 -12.53 4.73
CA ALA A 113 -0.10 -12.76 5.29
C ALA A 113 1.01 -12.51 4.26
N TRP A 114 0.89 -13.12 3.07
CA TRP A 114 1.88 -12.97 2.00
C TRP A 114 2.00 -11.54 1.49
N LEU A 115 0.88 -10.86 1.27
CA LEU A 115 0.87 -9.47 0.81
C LEU A 115 1.46 -8.53 1.88
N SER A 116 1.14 -8.76 3.15
CA SER A 116 1.67 -7.97 4.27
C SER A 116 3.18 -8.12 4.41
N VAL A 117 3.71 -9.34 4.32
CA VAL A 117 5.16 -9.60 4.37
C VAL A 117 5.90 -8.91 3.22
N LYS A 118 5.25 -8.77 2.05
CA LYS A 118 5.83 -8.09 0.87
C LYS A 118 5.60 -6.57 0.85
N GLY A 119 5.01 -5.95 1.88
CA GLY A 119 4.84 -4.52 1.95
C GLY A 119 3.50 -3.97 1.54
N GLY A 120 2.57 -4.85 1.28
CA GLY A 120 1.24 -4.46 0.86
C GLY A 120 0.35 -4.03 2.03
N GLY A 121 -0.40 -2.93 1.83
CA GLY A 121 -1.63 -2.70 2.56
C GLY A 121 -2.75 -3.48 1.88
N VAL A 122 -3.59 -4.19 2.65
CA VAL A 122 -4.63 -5.04 2.10
C VAL A 122 -6.00 -4.55 2.57
N GLY A 123 -6.95 -4.45 1.63
CA GLY A 123 -8.36 -4.26 1.91
C GLY A 123 -9.14 -5.56 1.63
N GLY A 124 -9.98 -6.01 2.55
CA GLY A 124 -10.82 -7.19 2.38
C GLY A 124 -12.30 -6.85 2.42
N HIS A 125 -13.06 -7.29 1.41
CA HIS A 125 -14.52 -7.14 1.36
C HIS A 125 -15.19 -8.35 2.03
N TRP A 126 -15.95 -8.10 3.10
CA TRP A 126 -16.59 -9.10 3.95
C TRP A 126 -18.12 -9.12 3.84
N GLY A 127 -18.69 -8.32 2.93
CA GLY A 127 -20.14 -8.13 2.81
C GLY A 127 -20.92 -9.42 2.56
N ASP A 128 -20.32 -10.39 1.88
CA ASP A 128 -20.96 -11.68 1.57
C ASP A 128 -20.74 -12.77 2.64
N VAL A 129 -19.90 -12.51 3.64
CA VAL A 129 -19.70 -13.47 4.74
C VAL A 129 -20.94 -13.48 5.63
N ARG A 130 -21.52 -14.69 5.82
CA ARG A 130 -22.75 -14.87 6.59
C ARG A 130 -22.67 -14.27 8.01
N PRO A 131 -23.77 -13.68 8.50
CA PRO A 131 -23.80 -13.09 9.83
C PRO A 131 -23.73 -14.17 10.93
N VAL A 132 -23.54 -13.67 12.16
CA VAL A 132 -23.57 -14.52 13.35
C VAL A 132 -24.92 -15.24 13.47
N SER A 133 -24.88 -16.53 13.78
CA SER A 133 -26.03 -17.41 14.01
C SER A 133 -25.64 -18.57 14.92
N ASP A 134 -26.61 -19.45 15.27
CA ASP A 134 -26.32 -20.66 16.03
C ASP A 134 -25.32 -21.61 15.33
N LYS A 135 -25.13 -21.45 14.02
CA LYS A 135 -24.25 -22.30 13.18
C LYS A 135 -23.03 -21.59 12.62
N ALA A 136 -22.94 -20.26 12.79
CA ALA A 136 -21.87 -19.47 12.21
C ALA A 136 -21.45 -18.35 13.16
N PRO A 137 -20.12 -18.11 13.34
CA PRO A 137 -19.61 -17.09 14.25
C PRO A 137 -19.68 -15.67 13.69
N GLY A 138 -20.09 -15.48 12.43
CA GLY A 138 -20.05 -14.21 11.71
C GLY A 138 -18.63 -13.78 11.31
N PRO A 139 -18.45 -12.61 10.69
CA PRO A 139 -17.17 -12.11 10.21
C PRO A 139 -16.20 -11.71 11.35
N ILE A 140 -16.69 -11.24 12.50
CA ILE A 140 -15.86 -10.62 13.54
C ILE A 140 -14.73 -11.52 14.07
N PRO A 141 -14.94 -12.81 14.39
CA PRO A 141 -13.86 -13.69 14.84
C PRO A 141 -12.74 -13.86 13.79
N PHE A 142 -13.08 -13.92 12.52
CA PHE A 142 -12.09 -13.99 11.43
C PHE A 142 -11.36 -12.65 11.24
N LEU A 143 -12.05 -11.54 11.43
CA LEU A 143 -11.42 -10.21 11.49
C LEU A 143 -10.45 -10.10 12.66
N LYS A 144 -10.73 -10.76 13.79
CA LYS A 144 -9.80 -10.83 14.93
C LYS A 144 -8.51 -11.57 14.58
N VAL A 145 -8.58 -12.62 13.76
CA VAL A 145 -7.38 -13.31 13.24
C VAL A 145 -6.57 -12.34 12.37
N ALA A 146 -7.21 -11.65 11.43
CA ALA A 146 -6.55 -10.66 10.59
C ALA A 146 -5.94 -9.52 11.42
N ASP A 147 -6.65 -9.00 12.43
CA ASP A 147 -6.18 -7.97 13.35
C ASP A 147 -4.89 -8.40 14.08
N SER A 148 -4.85 -9.63 14.56
CA SER A 148 -3.69 -10.19 15.24
C SER A 148 -2.52 -10.42 14.27
N ALA A 149 -2.80 -10.87 13.06
CA ALA A 149 -1.80 -11.06 12.00
C ALA A 149 -1.07 -9.74 11.66
N MET A 150 -1.77 -8.59 11.68
CA MET A 150 -1.17 -7.28 11.43
C MET A 150 -0.09 -6.90 12.44
N THR A 151 -0.12 -7.45 13.63
CA THR A 151 0.93 -7.23 14.64
C THR A 151 2.16 -8.13 14.42
N ALA A 152 1.97 -9.30 13.81
CA ALA A 152 3.02 -10.27 13.53
C ALA A 152 3.81 -9.92 12.25
N TYR A 153 3.08 -9.53 11.19
CA TYR A 153 3.68 -9.22 9.88
C TYR A 153 4.17 -7.77 9.83
N LYS A 154 5.35 -7.53 10.42
CA LYS A 154 6.02 -6.23 10.38
C LYS A 154 7.06 -6.23 9.26
N GLN A 155 7.04 -5.16 8.45
CA GLN A 155 8.09 -4.91 7.49
C GLN A 155 9.13 -3.97 8.06
N GLY A 156 10.29 -4.49 8.39
CA GLY A 156 11.38 -3.70 8.94
C GLY A 156 10.96 -2.92 10.19
N GLN A 157 11.72 -1.89 10.54
CA GLN A 157 11.40 -1.04 11.70
C GLN A 157 10.33 0.02 11.43
N THR A 158 10.00 0.29 10.17
CA THR A 158 9.25 1.50 9.76
C THR A 158 7.82 1.25 9.27
N ARG A 159 7.46 0.04 8.81
CA ARG A 159 6.10 -0.27 8.34
C ARG A 159 5.51 -1.46 9.06
N LYS A 160 4.34 -1.25 9.66
CA LYS A 160 3.48 -2.32 10.17
C LYS A 160 2.59 -2.82 9.03
N GLY A 161 2.16 -4.08 9.09
CA GLY A 161 1.08 -4.57 8.26
C GLY A 161 -0.14 -3.65 8.42
N SER A 162 -0.82 -3.37 7.32
CA SER A 162 -2.03 -2.54 7.32
C SER A 162 -3.16 -3.30 6.64
N TYR A 163 -4.28 -3.44 7.34
CA TYR A 163 -5.47 -4.10 6.84
C TYR A 163 -6.69 -3.23 7.05
N ALA A 164 -7.51 -3.09 6.00
CA ALA A 164 -8.81 -2.44 6.05
C ALA A 164 -9.92 -3.46 5.75
N ALA A 165 -10.79 -3.70 6.71
CA ALA A 165 -11.97 -4.52 6.52
C ALA A 165 -13.13 -3.66 6.03
N TYR A 166 -13.80 -4.10 4.96
CA TYR A 166 -14.97 -3.44 4.39
C TYR A 166 -16.19 -4.32 4.62
N LEU A 167 -17.22 -3.77 5.25
CA LEU A 167 -18.51 -4.42 5.46
C LEU A 167 -19.63 -3.54 4.91
N ASP A 168 -20.64 -4.16 4.31
CA ASP A 168 -21.76 -3.42 3.76
C ASP A 168 -22.67 -2.88 4.87
N VAL A 169 -23.20 -1.69 4.69
CA VAL A 169 -24.11 -1.05 5.65
C VAL A 169 -25.37 -1.89 5.92
N SER A 170 -25.78 -2.72 4.97
CA SER A 170 -26.93 -3.64 5.07
C SER A 170 -26.61 -4.95 5.78
N HIS A 171 -25.33 -5.22 6.12
CA HIS A 171 -24.95 -6.47 6.77
C HIS A 171 -25.53 -6.57 8.19
N PRO A 172 -26.12 -7.70 8.60
CA PRO A 172 -26.74 -7.83 9.94
C PRO A 172 -25.79 -7.54 11.11
N ASP A 173 -24.49 -7.86 10.98
CA ASP A 173 -23.48 -7.62 12.03
C ASP A 173 -22.87 -6.22 11.98
N ILE A 174 -23.41 -5.30 11.18
CA ILE A 174 -22.83 -3.95 10.98
C ILE A 174 -22.66 -3.17 12.30
N ILE A 175 -23.62 -3.26 13.21
CA ILE A 175 -23.58 -2.53 14.48
C ILE A 175 -22.41 -2.99 15.35
N GLU A 176 -22.16 -4.31 15.41
CA GLU A 176 -20.99 -4.83 16.11
C GLU A 176 -19.71 -4.39 15.39
N PHE A 177 -19.66 -4.52 14.05
CA PHE A 177 -18.52 -4.09 13.24
C PHE A 177 -18.14 -2.64 13.43
N LEU A 178 -19.09 -1.72 13.59
CA LEU A 178 -18.83 -0.32 13.90
C LEU A 178 -18.09 -0.12 15.22
N SER A 179 -18.29 -1.01 16.18
CA SER A 179 -17.75 -0.93 17.53
C SER A 179 -16.48 -1.77 17.75
N ILE A 180 -16.00 -2.54 16.76
CA ILE A 180 -14.87 -3.45 16.95
C ILE A 180 -13.57 -2.75 17.35
N ARG A 181 -13.39 -1.48 17.00
CA ARG A 181 -12.21 -0.68 17.36
C ARG A 181 -12.34 0.06 18.68
N MET A 182 -13.48 -0.01 19.34
CA MET A 182 -13.65 0.56 20.68
C MET A 182 -12.92 -0.34 21.69
N PRO A 183 -11.92 0.17 22.45
CA PRO A 183 -11.13 -0.67 23.35
C PRO A 183 -11.88 -1.09 24.62
N THR A 184 -12.99 -0.42 24.93
CA THR A 184 -13.81 -0.63 26.15
C THR A 184 -15.16 -1.23 25.81
N GLY A 185 -15.69 -2.03 26.73
CA GLY A 185 -17.00 -2.66 26.63
C GLY A 185 -17.03 -3.92 25.76
N GLY A 186 -17.84 -4.91 26.16
CA GLY A 186 -18.02 -6.16 25.44
C GLY A 186 -16.87 -7.16 25.55
N ASP A 187 -16.93 -8.21 24.75
CA ASP A 187 -15.91 -9.27 24.70
C ASP A 187 -14.65 -8.78 24.00
N VAL A 188 -13.52 -8.83 24.67
CA VAL A 188 -12.20 -8.45 24.16
C VAL A 188 -11.79 -9.31 22.95
N ASN A 189 -12.25 -10.57 22.87
CA ASN A 189 -11.95 -11.45 21.74
C ASN A 189 -12.67 -11.04 20.46
N ARG A 190 -13.66 -10.17 20.57
CA ARG A 190 -14.40 -9.60 19.43
C ARG A 190 -13.98 -8.15 19.13
N LYS A 191 -12.87 -7.68 19.67
CA LYS A 191 -12.28 -6.34 19.42
C LYS A 191 -11.06 -6.44 18.51
N CYS A 192 -11.00 -5.52 17.55
CA CYS A 192 -9.96 -5.44 16.53
C CYS A 192 -9.34 -4.04 16.53
N LEU A 193 -8.23 -3.85 17.23
CA LEU A 193 -7.64 -2.53 17.46
C LEU A 193 -6.57 -2.14 16.44
N ASN A 194 -6.04 -3.11 15.67
CA ASN A 194 -4.93 -2.90 14.75
C ASN A 194 -5.36 -2.77 13.29
N LEU A 195 -6.54 -3.29 12.92
CA LEU A 195 -7.10 -3.10 11.59
C LEU A 195 -7.92 -1.81 11.49
N HIS A 196 -8.19 -1.38 10.27
CA HIS A 196 -9.14 -0.32 9.96
C HIS A 196 -10.48 -0.94 9.54
N ASN A 197 -11.59 -0.35 9.99
CA ASN A 197 -12.92 -0.73 9.53
C ASN A 197 -13.49 0.36 8.60
N ALA A 198 -14.09 -0.08 7.51
CA ALA A 198 -14.71 0.77 6.51
C ALA A 198 -16.08 0.22 6.13
N ILE A 199 -16.98 1.07 5.69
CA ILE A 199 -18.36 0.73 5.37
C ILE A 199 -18.60 1.01 3.90
N ASN A 200 -19.15 0.01 3.20
CA ASN A 200 -19.69 0.20 1.87
C ASN A 200 -21.14 0.70 1.98
N ILE A 201 -21.41 1.82 1.33
CA ILE A 201 -22.74 2.41 1.20
C ILE A 201 -23.13 2.29 -0.25
N THR A 202 -24.09 1.43 -0.54
CA THR A 202 -24.65 1.20 -1.88
C THR A 202 -26.05 1.78 -1.96
#